data_a14b14b40d21b5717ebdc9c853cd095c
#
_entry.id   a14b14b40d21b5717ebdc9c853cd095c
#
_cell.length_a   1.000
_cell.length_b   1.000
_cell.length_c   1.000
_cell.angle_alpha   90.00
_cell.angle_beta   90.00
_cell.angle_gamma   90.00
#
_symmetry.space_group_name_H-M   'P 1'
#
loop_
_entity.id
_entity.type
_entity.pdbx_description
1 polymer ?
#
loop_
_entity_poly.entity_id
_entity_poly.type
_entity_poly.pdbx_seq_one_letter_code
_entity_poly.pdbx_strand_id
1 'polypeptide(L)'
;MSNAGRVALAASMTILAAACGDSPRDRVGDGGGGGGDAGGGGGDAGGGGDGPRSDGEAYVFAHSSSALYRIDPDTLNITLVGEFDWPSFSDEMTDLAIDGDGRMIGISFGAVYEVDPVTARATLLSSSLPGEYNGLSFVPAEALGQTGPDVLVGLESTSGAVSRIDPLTGDTTVVGDMGGSFESSGDLVSVVGFGTVATAEGGGNDTLVRLAPSTFLASALGGTGFGDLWGLGYWKNRVFAFSEAGQFVVVDVTTGAGTLVGSGSVRWWGAAVTTRAPVVE
;
A
#
# COMPACT_ATOMS: atom_id res chain seq x y z
N MET A 1 15.76 -7.88 35.54
CA MET A 1 17.16 -8.27 35.40
C MET A 1 17.37 -8.65 33.95
N SER A 2 18.29 -7.99 33.31
CA SER A 2 18.82 -8.18 31.95
C SER A 2 17.90 -7.83 30.79
N ASN A 3 17.99 -6.58 30.42
CA ASN A 3 17.59 -5.98 29.16
C ASN A 3 18.63 -6.38 28.09
N ALA A 4 18.26 -7.14 27.08
CA ALA A 4 19.10 -7.35 25.90
C ALA A 4 18.53 -6.52 24.74
N GLY A 5 19.14 -5.36 24.51
CA GLY A 5 18.83 -4.49 23.39
C GLY A 5 19.05 -5.20 22.05
N ARG A 6 18.08 -5.12 21.18
CA ARG A 6 18.23 -5.44 19.76
C ARG A 6 18.80 -4.23 19.05
N VAL A 7 20.06 -4.33 18.68
CA VAL A 7 20.74 -3.37 17.83
C VAL A 7 20.32 -3.64 16.38
N ALA A 8 19.74 -2.64 15.74
CA ALA A 8 19.51 -2.65 14.32
C ALA A 8 20.87 -2.62 13.61
N LEU A 9 21.15 -3.65 12.85
CA LEU A 9 22.36 -3.76 12.04
C LEU A 9 22.07 -3.13 10.67
N ALA A 10 22.52 -1.90 10.46
CA ALA A 10 22.57 -1.28 9.15
C ALA A 10 23.64 -1.99 8.31
N ALA A 11 23.24 -2.75 7.32
CA ALA A 11 24.13 -3.35 6.34
C ALA A 11 24.43 -2.34 5.23
N SER A 12 25.58 -1.70 5.30
CA SER A 12 26.16 -0.94 4.18
C SER A 12 26.57 -1.89 3.06
N MET A 13 25.84 -1.86 1.96
CA MET A 13 26.20 -2.61 0.76
C MET A 13 27.01 -1.71 -0.17
N THR A 14 28.30 -1.99 -0.26
CA THR A 14 29.24 -1.34 -1.18
C THR A 14 28.99 -1.85 -2.60
N ILE A 15 28.56 -0.96 -3.48
CA ILE A 15 28.39 -1.25 -4.91
C ILE A 15 29.76 -1.19 -5.58
N LEU A 16 30.20 -2.32 -6.12
CA LEU A 16 31.38 -2.42 -7.00
C LEU A 16 30.91 -2.16 -8.44
N ALA A 17 31.30 -1.04 -9.01
CA ALA A 17 31.10 -0.71 -10.41
C ALA A 17 32.04 -1.55 -11.28
N ALA A 18 31.49 -2.27 -12.25
CA ALA A 18 32.27 -2.82 -13.36
C ALA A 18 31.83 -2.13 -14.65
N ALA A 19 32.79 -1.41 -15.24
CA ALA A 19 32.67 -0.72 -16.50
C ALA A 19 33.02 -1.61 -17.67
N CYS A 20 32.61 -1.15 -18.86
CA CYS A 20 33.14 -1.40 -20.19
C CYS A 20 32.47 -2.42 -21.12
N GLY A 21 32.07 -1.87 -22.26
CA GLY A 21 32.00 -2.56 -23.53
C GLY A 21 31.28 -1.74 -24.61
N ASP A 22 32.09 -0.96 -25.32
CA ASP A 22 31.78 -0.16 -26.51
C ASP A 22 31.26 -0.95 -27.71
N SER A 23 30.47 -0.24 -28.49
CA SER A 23 29.95 -0.29 -29.86
C SER A 23 30.66 -1.17 -30.91
N PRO A 24 30.14 -1.34 -32.17
CA PRO A 24 29.87 -0.22 -33.05
C PRO A 24 28.63 -0.35 -33.98
N ARG A 25 28.29 0.79 -34.56
CA ARG A 25 27.40 1.09 -35.67
C ARG A 25 27.65 0.23 -36.91
N ASP A 26 26.59 -0.06 -37.67
CA ASP A 26 26.67 0.16 -39.12
C ASP A 26 25.32 0.47 -39.74
N ARG A 27 25.43 1.31 -40.75
CA ARG A 27 24.44 2.03 -41.55
C ARG A 27 23.93 1.26 -42.76
N VAL A 28 22.88 1.89 -43.35
CA VAL A 28 22.53 1.91 -44.80
C VAL A 28 21.54 0.80 -45.19
N GLY A 29 20.41 1.15 -45.72
CA GLY A 29 20.07 1.77 -46.95
C GLY A 29 18.59 1.78 -47.28
N ASP A 30 18.30 2.80 -47.88
CA ASP A 30 17.30 3.34 -48.77
C ASP A 30 16.43 2.38 -49.59
N GLY A 31 15.19 2.86 -49.89
CA GLY A 31 14.50 2.48 -51.11
C GLY A 31 13.03 2.15 -51.01
N GLY A 32 12.13 3.11 -51.13
CA GLY A 32 11.27 3.41 -52.23
C GLY A 32 10.05 2.52 -52.50
N GLY A 33 8.87 3.16 -52.35
CA GLY A 33 7.86 3.14 -53.42
C GLY A 33 6.72 2.15 -53.36
N GLY A 34 5.51 2.70 -53.33
CA GLY A 34 4.41 2.20 -54.15
C GLY A 34 3.24 1.49 -53.50
N GLY A 35 2.20 2.20 -53.32
CA GLY A 35 0.77 2.08 -53.55
C GLY A 35 0.07 0.71 -53.69
N GLY A 36 -1.16 0.69 -53.19
CA GLY A 36 -2.12 -0.31 -53.63
C GLY A 36 -3.13 -0.70 -52.53
N ASP A 37 -4.32 -0.29 -52.84
CA ASP A 37 -5.60 -0.42 -52.13
C ASP A 37 -6.05 -1.82 -51.69
N ALA A 38 -6.99 -1.71 -50.74
CA ALA A 38 -8.24 -2.45 -50.57
C ALA A 38 -8.24 -3.77 -49.79
N GLY A 39 -8.99 -3.73 -48.73
CA GLY A 39 -10.00 -4.78 -48.53
C GLY A 39 -9.84 -5.69 -47.32
N GLY A 40 -10.56 -5.40 -46.28
CA GLY A 40 -11.46 -6.34 -45.65
C GLY A 40 -10.94 -7.36 -44.68
N GLY A 41 -11.47 -7.32 -43.48
CA GLY A 41 -11.66 -8.53 -42.69
C GLY A 41 -11.11 -8.47 -41.28
N GLY A 42 -12.02 -8.33 -40.38
CA GLY A 42 -11.89 -8.25 -38.97
C GLY A 42 -11.04 -9.32 -38.29
N GLY A 43 -10.47 -8.90 -37.22
CA GLY A 43 -9.80 -9.72 -36.26
C GLY A 43 -9.52 -8.85 -35.06
N ASP A 44 -10.54 -8.60 -34.25
CA ASP A 44 -10.43 -8.00 -32.96
C ASP A 44 -9.53 -8.85 -32.06
N ALA A 45 -8.25 -8.54 -32.03
CA ALA A 45 -7.41 -8.84 -30.90
C ALA A 45 -7.44 -7.60 -30.04
N GLY A 46 -8.51 -7.47 -29.24
CA GLY A 46 -8.65 -6.47 -28.21
C GLY A 46 -7.58 -6.65 -27.14
N GLY A 47 -6.48 -5.89 -27.27
CA GLY A 47 -5.65 -5.55 -26.13
C GLY A 47 -6.48 -4.62 -25.25
N GLY A 48 -7.23 -5.18 -24.31
CA GLY A 48 -7.95 -4.45 -23.30
C GLY A 48 -6.95 -3.79 -22.38
N GLY A 49 -6.69 -2.50 -22.60
CA GLY A 49 -6.18 -1.64 -21.57
C GLY A 49 -7.28 -1.50 -20.53
N ASP A 50 -7.14 -2.18 -19.40
CA ASP A 50 -7.99 -1.99 -18.23
C ASP A 50 -7.70 -0.61 -17.63
N GLY A 51 -8.28 0.42 -18.19
CA GLY A 51 -8.49 1.68 -17.52
C GLY A 51 -9.47 1.47 -16.36
N PRO A 52 -9.58 2.44 -15.42
CA PRO A 52 -10.54 2.35 -14.33
C PRO A 52 -11.91 2.06 -14.91
N ARG A 53 -12.50 0.93 -14.51
CA ARG A 53 -13.82 0.54 -15.00
C ARG A 53 -14.81 1.61 -14.56
N SER A 54 -15.61 2.10 -15.50
CA SER A 54 -16.60 3.16 -15.34
C SER A 54 -17.79 2.81 -14.42
N ASP A 55 -17.73 1.66 -13.78
CA ASP A 55 -18.75 1.06 -12.92
C ASP A 55 -18.44 1.14 -11.42
N GLY A 56 -17.42 1.90 -11.02
CA GLY A 56 -17.10 2.13 -9.61
C GLY A 56 -16.46 0.92 -8.91
N GLU A 57 -15.88 -0.01 -9.67
CA GLU A 57 -15.20 -1.16 -9.11
C GLU A 57 -13.90 -0.71 -8.39
N ALA A 58 -13.92 -0.75 -7.07
CA ALA A 58 -12.74 -0.51 -6.26
C ALA A 58 -11.88 -1.77 -6.23
N TYR A 59 -10.57 -1.57 -6.28
CA TYR A 59 -9.59 -2.65 -6.10
C TYR A 59 -8.89 -2.49 -4.75
N VAL A 60 -8.38 -3.60 -4.24
CA VAL A 60 -7.34 -3.59 -3.22
C VAL A 60 -5.99 -3.52 -3.93
N PHE A 61 -5.11 -2.68 -3.43
CA PHE A 61 -3.74 -2.60 -3.89
C PHE A 61 -2.81 -3.10 -2.79
N ALA A 62 -1.69 -3.71 -3.18
CA ALA A 62 -0.58 -4.02 -2.30
C ALA A 62 0.73 -3.66 -3.01
N HIS A 63 1.79 -3.48 -2.26
CA HIS A 63 3.06 -3.10 -2.85
C HIS A 63 4.25 -3.75 -2.13
N SER A 64 5.34 -3.89 -2.88
CA SER A 64 6.69 -4.02 -2.33
C SER A 64 7.32 -2.63 -2.20
N SER A 65 8.55 -2.53 -1.71
CA SER A 65 9.26 -1.25 -1.69
C SER A 65 9.40 -0.60 -3.08
N SER A 66 9.29 -1.38 -4.17
CA SER A 66 9.58 -0.93 -5.52
C SER A 66 8.47 -1.12 -6.55
N ALA A 67 7.40 -1.85 -6.25
CA ALA A 67 6.37 -2.19 -7.23
C ALA A 67 4.96 -2.21 -6.66
N LEU A 68 4.01 -1.76 -7.47
CA LEU A 68 2.58 -1.73 -7.18
C LEU A 68 1.87 -2.94 -7.80
N TYR A 69 0.97 -3.54 -7.04
CA TYR A 69 0.14 -4.68 -7.46
C TYR A 69 -1.33 -4.38 -7.20
N ARG A 70 -2.20 -4.88 -8.06
CA ARG A 70 -3.64 -4.84 -7.92
C ARG A 70 -4.16 -6.21 -7.56
N ILE A 71 -5.05 -6.28 -6.60
CA ILE A 71 -5.73 -7.49 -6.17
C ILE A 71 -7.20 -7.40 -6.57
N ASP A 72 -7.66 -8.37 -7.34
CA ASP A 72 -9.09 -8.58 -7.59
C ASP A 72 -9.72 -9.18 -6.32
N PRO A 73 -10.62 -8.45 -5.63
CA PRO A 73 -11.08 -8.88 -4.31
C PRO A 73 -12.07 -10.04 -4.33
N ASP A 74 -12.65 -10.37 -5.47
CA ASP A 74 -13.58 -11.49 -5.63
C ASP A 74 -12.85 -12.78 -6.02
N THR A 75 -11.87 -12.69 -6.93
CA THR A 75 -11.07 -13.85 -7.38
C THR A 75 -9.79 -14.05 -6.60
N LEU A 76 -9.35 -13.05 -5.83
CA LEU A 76 -8.09 -12.99 -5.08
C LEU A 76 -6.83 -13.06 -5.95
N ASN A 77 -6.97 -12.78 -7.25
CA ASN A 77 -5.86 -12.73 -8.19
C ASN A 77 -5.03 -11.46 -7.98
N ILE A 78 -3.71 -11.63 -7.96
CA ILE A 78 -2.74 -10.54 -7.85
C ILE A 78 -2.16 -10.26 -9.24
N THR A 79 -2.19 -9.00 -9.66
CA THR A 79 -1.66 -8.54 -10.95
C THR A 79 -0.67 -7.41 -10.71
N LEU A 80 0.53 -7.51 -11.28
CA LEU A 80 1.50 -6.42 -11.28
C LEU A 80 0.94 -5.24 -12.08
N VAL A 81 0.89 -4.05 -11.46
CA VAL A 81 0.64 -2.78 -12.16
C VAL A 81 1.92 -2.29 -12.81
N GLY A 82 3.00 -2.18 -12.04
CA GLY A 82 4.31 -1.75 -12.52
C GLY A 82 5.28 -1.51 -11.37
N GLU A 83 6.55 -1.30 -11.73
CA GLU A 83 7.51 -0.71 -10.79
C GLU A 83 7.17 0.77 -10.60
N PHE A 84 7.45 1.32 -9.41
CA PHE A 84 7.23 2.73 -9.16
C PHE A 84 8.12 3.58 -10.06
N ASP A 85 7.50 4.46 -10.86
CA ASP A 85 8.20 5.44 -11.70
C ASP A 85 8.43 6.72 -10.90
N TRP A 86 9.63 6.84 -10.36
CA TRP A 86 10.03 7.91 -9.45
C TRP A 86 10.41 9.19 -10.21
N PRO A 87 10.11 10.41 -9.67
CA PRO A 87 10.34 11.66 -10.40
C PRO A 87 11.80 12.06 -10.56
N SER A 88 12.72 11.52 -9.75
CA SER A 88 14.14 11.95 -9.75
C SER A 88 15.10 10.82 -9.45
N PHE A 89 15.06 10.30 -8.23
CA PHE A 89 15.89 9.17 -7.77
C PHE A 89 14.96 8.05 -7.34
N SER A 90 15.44 6.82 -7.40
CA SER A 90 14.72 5.69 -6.82
C SER A 90 14.58 5.91 -5.31
N ASP A 91 13.37 5.68 -4.81
CA ASP A 91 13.03 5.70 -3.40
C ASP A 91 12.42 4.35 -3.02
N GLU A 92 12.02 4.17 -1.79
CA GLU A 92 11.36 2.96 -1.31
C GLU A 92 9.98 3.35 -0.77
N MET A 93 8.94 2.82 -1.40
CA MET A 93 7.57 3.03 -0.92
C MET A 93 7.39 2.26 0.39
N THR A 94 7.12 2.98 1.47
CA THR A 94 6.91 2.35 2.77
C THR A 94 5.45 2.02 3.01
N ASP A 95 4.50 2.85 2.52
CA ASP A 95 3.09 2.51 2.54
C ASP A 95 2.24 3.37 1.58
N LEU A 96 0.97 2.95 1.37
CA LEU A 96 -0.01 3.57 0.47
C LEU A 96 -1.36 3.76 1.16
N ALA A 97 -2.10 4.80 0.76
CA ALA A 97 -3.49 5.03 1.16
C ALA A 97 -4.33 5.52 -0.03
N ILE A 98 -5.62 5.20 -0.05
CA ILE A 98 -6.56 5.64 -1.10
C ILE A 98 -7.77 6.30 -0.44
N ASP A 99 -8.10 7.54 -0.85
CA ASP A 99 -9.26 8.25 -0.35
C ASP A 99 -10.58 7.79 -1.01
N GLY A 100 -11.69 8.41 -0.60
CA GLY A 100 -13.02 8.10 -1.13
C GLY A 100 -13.24 8.49 -2.59
N ASP A 101 -12.39 9.33 -3.16
CA ASP A 101 -12.44 9.75 -4.55
C ASP A 101 -11.46 8.96 -5.44
N GLY A 102 -10.70 8.03 -4.84
CA GLY A 102 -9.75 7.15 -5.55
C GLY A 102 -8.36 7.74 -5.71
N ARG A 103 -8.05 8.86 -5.05
CA ARG A 103 -6.71 9.42 -5.03
C ARG A 103 -5.80 8.56 -4.16
N MET A 104 -4.67 8.11 -4.72
CA MET A 104 -3.68 7.30 -4.02
C MET A 104 -2.50 8.16 -3.58
N ILE A 105 -2.21 8.14 -2.29
CA ILE A 105 -1.04 8.76 -1.67
C ILE A 105 -0.11 7.66 -1.18
N GLY A 106 1.17 7.84 -1.41
CA GLY A 106 2.21 6.99 -0.87
C GLY A 106 3.21 7.77 -0.05
N ILE A 107 3.87 7.08 0.86
CA ILE A 107 4.98 7.64 1.62
C ILE A 107 6.25 6.80 1.44
N SER A 108 7.39 7.46 1.56
CA SER A 108 8.69 6.84 1.80
C SER A 108 9.18 7.20 3.19
N PHE A 109 10.41 6.85 3.53
CA PHE A 109 11.02 7.22 4.83
C PHE A 109 11.14 8.74 5.07
N GLY A 110 10.96 9.58 4.06
CA GLY A 110 11.12 11.03 4.24
C GLY A 110 10.31 11.89 3.27
N ALA A 111 9.46 11.28 2.44
CA ALA A 111 8.71 12.01 1.42
C ALA A 111 7.28 11.51 1.26
N VAL A 112 6.45 12.35 0.64
CA VAL A 112 5.05 12.06 0.30
C VAL A 112 4.87 12.17 -1.20
N TYR A 113 4.20 11.20 -1.79
CA TYR A 113 3.94 11.09 -3.22
C TYR A 113 2.45 10.94 -3.52
N GLU A 114 2.02 11.44 -4.66
CA GLU A 114 0.80 11.01 -5.31
C GLU A 114 1.15 9.90 -6.30
N VAL A 115 0.46 8.76 -6.23
CA VAL A 115 0.72 7.60 -7.06
C VAL A 115 -0.44 7.37 -8.02
N ASP A 116 -0.12 7.22 -9.31
CA ASP A 116 -1.11 6.83 -10.32
C ASP A 116 -1.38 5.31 -10.21
N PRO A 117 -2.60 4.90 -9.87
CA PRO A 117 -2.92 3.48 -9.64
C PRO A 117 -2.93 2.63 -10.92
N VAL A 118 -2.86 3.26 -12.10
CA VAL A 118 -2.85 2.58 -13.41
C VAL A 118 -1.43 2.35 -13.92
N THR A 119 -0.53 3.30 -13.65
CA THR A 119 0.83 3.29 -14.21
C THR A 119 1.93 3.11 -13.17
N ALA A 120 1.60 3.15 -11.87
CA ALA A 120 2.53 3.18 -10.75
C ALA A 120 3.47 4.41 -10.74
N ARG A 121 3.13 5.47 -11.49
CA ARG A 121 3.91 6.70 -11.52
C ARG A 121 3.78 7.44 -10.19
N ALA A 122 4.90 7.73 -9.55
CA ALA A 122 4.97 8.52 -8.33
C ALA A 122 5.28 9.98 -8.67
N THR A 123 4.48 10.91 -8.13
CA THR A 123 4.68 12.35 -8.26
C THR A 123 4.96 12.91 -6.87
N LEU A 124 6.13 13.52 -6.67
CA LEU A 124 6.53 14.08 -5.39
C LEU A 124 5.59 15.22 -4.99
N LEU A 125 5.00 15.14 -3.81
CA LEU A 125 4.20 16.20 -3.19
C LEU A 125 5.01 16.95 -2.14
N SER A 126 5.70 16.23 -1.26
CA SER A 126 6.58 16.80 -0.24
C SER A 126 7.85 15.95 -0.08
N SER A 127 8.98 16.62 0.04
CA SER A 127 10.28 16.01 0.40
C SER A 127 10.57 16.07 1.90
N SER A 128 9.55 16.37 2.71
CA SER A 128 9.65 16.46 4.15
C SER A 128 8.50 15.64 4.76
N LEU A 129 8.83 14.55 5.41
CA LEU A 129 7.90 13.76 6.23
C LEU A 129 8.66 13.39 7.50
N PRO A 130 8.45 14.11 8.61
CA PRO A 130 9.08 13.77 9.88
C PRO A 130 8.38 12.56 10.50
N GLY A 131 9.16 11.69 11.15
CA GLY A 131 8.66 10.47 11.79
C GLY A 131 8.88 9.21 10.92
N GLU A 132 8.62 8.07 11.51
CA GLU A 132 8.70 6.76 10.85
C GLU A 132 7.32 6.10 10.96
N TYR A 133 6.69 5.87 9.80
CA TYR A 133 5.35 5.29 9.72
C TYR A 133 5.43 3.95 9.00
N ASN A 134 4.81 2.93 9.60
CA ASN A 134 4.66 1.59 9.01
C ASN A 134 3.20 1.27 8.64
N GLY A 135 2.30 2.23 8.82
CA GLY A 135 0.92 2.14 8.39
C GLY A 135 0.43 3.49 7.88
N LEU A 136 -0.33 3.47 6.78
CA LEU A 136 -0.92 4.65 6.16
C LEU A 136 -2.35 4.38 5.73
N SER A 137 -3.29 5.24 6.11
CA SER A 137 -4.67 5.16 5.64
C SER A 137 -5.30 6.52 5.50
N PHE A 138 -6.23 6.65 4.57
CA PHE A 138 -7.23 7.69 4.72
C PHE A 138 -8.31 7.23 5.70
N VAL A 139 -8.72 8.14 6.59
CA VAL A 139 -9.82 7.95 7.54
C VAL A 139 -10.94 8.89 7.17
N PRO A 140 -12.18 8.40 7.03
CA PRO A 140 -13.33 9.27 6.77
C PRO A 140 -13.43 10.38 7.82
N ALA A 141 -13.64 11.63 7.38
CA ALA A 141 -13.69 12.78 8.28
C ALA A 141 -14.75 12.63 9.38
N GLU A 142 -15.89 12.01 9.05
CA GLU A 142 -16.94 11.72 10.01
C GLU A 142 -16.51 10.77 11.14
N ALA A 143 -15.60 9.84 10.89
CA ALA A 143 -15.03 8.97 11.91
C ALA A 143 -14.17 9.73 12.93
N LEU A 144 -13.70 10.92 12.54
CA LEU A 144 -12.95 11.83 13.41
C LEU A 144 -13.84 12.92 14.02
N GLY A 145 -15.18 12.84 13.83
CA GLY A 145 -16.12 13.88 14.25
C GLY A 145 -15.98 15.19 13.48
N GLN A 146 -15.42 15.14 12.27
CA GLN A 146 -15.18 16.27 11.38
C GLN A 146 -16.08 16.18 10.13
N THR A 147 -16.14 17.27 9.39
CA THR A 147 -16.77 17.34 8.07
C THR A 147 -15.70 17.71 7.05
N GLY A 148 -15.82 17.17 5.83
CA GLY A 148 -14.85 17.48 4.76
C GLY A 148 -14.28 16.23 4.10
N PRO A 149 -13.16 16.36 3.41
CA PRO A 149 -12.48 15.25 2.78
C PRO A 149 -11.90 14.28 3.82
N ASP A 150 -11.63 13.07 3.37
CA ASP A 150 -10.93 12.06 4.16
C ASP A 150 -9.57 12.59 4.63
N VAL A 151 -9.15 12.16 5.81
CA VAL A 151 -7.93 12.63 6.48
C VAL A 151 -6.86 11.56 6.34
N LEU A 152 -5.72 11.91 5.78
CA LEU A 152 -4.56 11.02 5.74
C LEU A 152 -3.95 10.90 7.13
N VAL A 153 -3.80 9.67 7.60
CA VAL A 153 -3.16 9.35 8.88
C VAL A 153 -2.06 8.31 8.69
N GLY A 154 -0.98 8.49 9.45
CA GLY A 154 0.11 7.53 9.57
C GLY A 154 0.11 6.91 10.97
N LEU A 155 0.40 5.61 11.04
CA LEU A 155 0.61 4.87 12.28
C LEU A 155 2.11 4.74 12.52
N GLU A 156 2.60 5.29 13.64
CA GLU A 156 4.03 5.28 13.95
C GLU A 156 4.53 3.87 14.31
N SER A 157 5.67 3.51 13.74
CA SER A 157 6.24 2.16 13.79
C SER A 157 6.68 1.69 15.18
N THR A 158 6.92 2.62 16.11
CA THR A 158 7.55 2.29 17.41
C THR A 158 6.68 2.60 18.62
N SER A 159 5.55 3.28 18.44
CA SER A 159 4.77 3.79 19.54
C SER A 159 3.28 3.46 19.46
N GLY A 160 2.73 3.25 18.29
CA GLY A 160 1.29 3.14 18.06
C GLY A 160 0.59 4.51 18.06
N ALA A 161 1.32 5.61 18.06
CA ALA A 161 0.76 6.94 17.87
C ALA A 161 0.22 7.09 16.44
N VAL A 162 -0.93 7.74 16.31
CA VAL A 162 -1.55 8.03 15.02
C VAL A 162 -1.43 9.51 14.74
N SER A 163 -0.77 9.84 13.65
CA SER A 163 -0.53 11.21 13.22
C SER A 163 -1.31 11.52 11.95
N ARG A 164 -2.00 12.64 11.92
CA ARG A 164 -2.48 13.26 10.68
C ARG A 164 -1.27 13.73 9.89
N ILE A 165 -1.29 13.48 8.58
CA ILE A 165 -0.27 13.93 7.63
C ILE A 165 -0.91 14.88 6.63
N ASP A 166 -0.33 16.07 6.43
CA ASP A 166 -0.68 16.93 5.30
C ASP A 166 0.10 16.44 4.07
N PRO A 167 -0.54 15.90 3.04
CA PRO A 167 0.18 15.32 1.92
C PRO A 167 0.94 16.35 1.08
N LEU A 168 0.59 17.63 1.15
CA LEU A 168 1.25 18.66 0.36
C LEU A 168 2.50 19.26 1.03
N THR A 169 2.53 19.27 2.36
CA THR A 169 3.65 19.84 3.13
C THR A 169 4.47 18.76 3.85
N GLY A 170 3.87 17.61 4.11
CA GLY A 170 4.41 16.55 4.96
C GLY A 170 4.32 16.87 6.45
N ASP A 171 3.67 17.97 6.84
CA ASP A 171 3.48 18.31 8.25
C ASP A 171 2.63 17.25 8.94
N THR A 172 3.03 16.91 10.16
CA THR A 172 2.38 15.89 10.97
C THR A 172 1.84 16.44 12.28
N THR A 173 0.72 15.89 12.74
CA THR A 173 0.11 16.23 14.02
C THR A 173 -0.49 14.98 14.63
N VAL A 174 -0.07 14.61 15.84
CA VAL A 174 -0.65 13.47 16.57
C VAL A 174 -2.13 13.73 16.83
N VAL A 175 -2.97 12.77 16.41
CA VAL A 175 -4.44 12.83 16.54
C VAL A 175 -4.99 11.73 17.44
N GLY A 176 -4.18 10.74 17.81
CA GLY A 176 -4.56 9.64 18.67
C GLY A 176 -3.44 8.69 18.94
N ASP A 177 -3.75 7.60 19.62
CA ASP A 177 -2.80 6.57 20.01
C ASP A 177 -3.54 5.24 20.22
N MET A 178 -2.92 4.11 19.84
CA MET A 178 -3.49 2.78 20.05
C MET A 178 -3.68 2.45 21.53
N GLY A 179 -2.91 3.09 22.39
CA GLY A 179 -3.01 3.00 23.86
C GLY A 179 -2.61 1.65 24.44
N GLY A 180 -2.52 1.63 25.77
CA GLY A 180 -2.24 0.41 26.51
C GLY A 180 -0.86 -0.17 26.23
N SER A 181 -0.81 -1.42 25.84
CA SER A 181 0.41 -2.15 25.45
C SER A 181 0.44 -2.48 23.95
N PHE A 182 -0.41 -1.84 23.16
CA PHE A 182 -0.44 -2.07 21.73
C PHE A 182 0.62 -1.20 21.04
N GLU A 183 1.52 -1.85 20.33
CA GLU A 183 2.48 -1.24 19.43
C GLU A 183 2.09 -1.66 18.00
N SER A 184 2.34 -0.81 17.02
CA SER A 184 2.07 -1.16 15.64
C SER A 184 2.98 -2.29 15.18
N SER A 185 2.42 -3.30 14.53
CA SER A 185 3.20 -4.33 13.83
C SER A 185 3.24 -4.10 12.32
N GLY A 186 2.38 -3.23 11.80
CA GLY A 186 2.24 -2.99 10.38
C GLY A 186 1.26 -1.87 10.07
N ASP A 187 0.23 -2.20 9.35
CA ASP A 187 -0.65 -1.25 8.67
C ASP A 187 -1.98 -1.04 9.40
N LEU A 188 -2.74 -0.07 8.90
CA LEU A 188 -4.12 0.19 9.27
C LEU A 188 -4.99 0.39 8.02
N VAL A 189 -6.27 0.04 8.13
CA VAL A 189 -7.25 0.29 7.06
C VAL A 189 -8.55 0.84 7.64
N SER A 190 -9.12 1.86 7.00
CA SER A 190 -10.35 2.52 7.42
C SER A 190 -11.36 2.60 6.27
N VAL A 191 -12.60 2.17 6.53
CA VAL A 191 -13.67 2.14 5.53
C VAL A 191 -14.96 2.66 6.14
N VAL A 192 -15.69 3.48 5.38
CA VAL A 192 -17.02 4.01 5.76
C VAL A 192 -17.96 2.85 6.06
N GLY A 193 -18.63 2.90 7.22
CA GLY A 193 -19.58 1.86 7.64
C GLY A 193 -18.94 0.61 8.27
N PHE A 194 -17.63 0.40 8.10
CA PHE A 194 -16.89 -0.66 8.78
C PHE A 194 -16.09 -0.12 9.98
N GLY A 195 -15.46 1.04 9.83
CA GLY A 195 -14.54 1.64 10.80
C GLY A 195 -13.08 1.34 10.49
N THR A 196 -12.21 1.45 11.49
CA THR A 196 -10.76 1.32 11.35
C THR A 196 -10.26 0.08 12.09
N VAL A 197 -9.39 -0.68 11.44
CA VAL A 197 -8.63 -1.78 12.06
C VAL A 197 -7.14 -1.61 11.74
N ALA A 198 -6.30 -2.22 12.59
CA ALA A 198 -4.85 -2.23 12.40
C ALA A 198 -4.28 -3.58 12.84
N THR A 199 -3.04 -3.84 12.50
CA THR A 199 -2.24 -4.91 13.10
C THR A 199 -1.41 -4.36 14.26
N ALA A 200 -1.37 -5.12 15.33
CA ALA A 200 -0.57 -4.83 16.51
C ALA A 200 0.33 -6.00 16.86
N GLU A 201 1.49 -5.69 17.44
CA GLU A 201 2.45 -6.70 17.94
C GLU A 201 1.80 -7.69 18.89
N GLY A 202 1.92 -8.97 18.59
CA GLY A 202 1.35 -10.07 19.37
C GLY A 202 2.37 -11.05 19.94
N GLY A 203 3.65 -10.68 19.91
CA GLY A 203 4.74 -11.52 20.43
C GLY A 203 5.16 -12.65 19.49
N GLY A 204 5.08 -12.42 18.19
CA GLY A 204 5.49 -13.33 17.12
C GLY A 204 4.47 -13.49 16.00
N ASN A 205 3.19 -13.47 16.33
CA ASN A 205 2.11 -13.31 15.36
C ASN A 205 1.35 -12.04 15.70
N ASP A 206 0.85 -11.37 14.68
CA ASP A 206 0.13 -10.12 14.82
C ASP A 206 -1.28 -10.34 15.38
N THR A 207 -1.75 -9.35 16.10
CA THR A 207 -3.13 -9.26 16.57
C THR A 207 -3.89 -8.25 15.71
N LEU A 208 -5.04 -8.65 15.15
CA LEU A 208 -5.95 -7.69 14.55
C LEU A 208 -6.65 -6.91 15.69
N VAL A 209 -6.59 -5.58 15.61
CA VAL A 209 -7.23 -4.70 16.57
C VAL A 209 -8.21 -3.77 15.88
N ARG A 210 -9.27 -3.38 16.57
CA ARG A 210 -10.17 -2.31 16.15
C ARG A 210 -9.75 -1.01 16.83
N LEU A 211 -9.67 0.04 16.04
CA LEU A 211 -9.35 1.37 16.53
C LEU A 211 -10.64 2.17 16.75
N ALA A 212 -10.77 2.77 17.93
CA ALA A 212 -11.90 3.60 18.27
C ALA A 212 -11.89 4.90 17.44
N PRO A 213 -13.05 5.37 16.95
CA PRO A 213 -13.14 6.65 16.26
C PRO A 213 -12.58 7.80 17.10
N SER A 214 -11.95 8.77 16.48
CA SER A 214 -11.40 10.01 17.05
C SER A 214 -10.25 9.86 18.05
N THR A 215 -10.10 8.72 18.72
CA THR A 215 -9.03 8.50 19.73
C THR A 215 -8.01 7.49 19.27
N PHE A 216 -8.38 6.60 18.35
CA PHE A 216 -7.60 5.45 17.88
C PHE A 216 -7.26 4.41 18.95
N LEU A 217 -7.86 4.48 20.14
CA LEU A 217 -7.66 3.46 21.16
C LEU A 217 -7.98 2.07 20.63
N ALA A 218 -7.03 1.16 20.74
CA ALA A 218 -7.12 -0.19 20.23
C ALA A 218 -7.89 -1.12 21.17
N SER A 219 -8.65 -2.01 20.57
CA SER A 219 -9.25 -3.17 21.23
C SER A 219 -9.00 -4.42 20.39
N ALA A 220 -8.46 -5.48 21.01
CA ALA A 220 -8.14 -6.71 20.33
C ALA A 220 -9.40 -7.38 19.77
N LEU A 221 -9.33 -7.78 18.50
CA LEU A 221 -10.30 -8.70 17.88
C LEU A 221 -9.81 -10.14 18.01
N GLY A 222 -8.51 -10.40 17.78
CA GLY A 222 -7.89 -11.69 17.99
C GLY A 222 -6.56 -11.83 17.26
N GLY A 223 -5.83 -12.91 17.57
CA GLY A 223 -4.57 -13.23 16.92
C GLY A 223 -4.78 -13.74 15.49
N THR A 224 -3.97 -13.21 14.56
CA THR A 224 -4.09 -13.56 13.14
C THR A 224 -3.50 -14.95 12.82
N GLY A 225 -2.57 -15.43 13.62
CA GLY A 225 -1.79 -16.63 13.33
C GLY A 225 -0.62 -16.38 12.37
N PHE A 226 -0.42 -15.14 11.93
CA PHE A 226 0.64 -14.70 11.03
C PHE A 226 1.35 -13.50 11.62
N GLY A 227 2.62 -13.31 11.31
CA GLY A 227 3.42 -12.16 11.73
C GLY A 227 3.86 -11.34 10.54
N ASP A 228 4.38 -10.14 10.85
CA ASP A 228 4.91 -9.19 9.88
C ASP A 228 3.89 -8.86 8.78
N LEU A 229 2.60 -8.68 9.16
CA LEU A 229 1.51 -8.29 8.28
C LEU A 229 1.57 -6.78 8.05
N TRP A 230 2.39 -6.36 7.11
CA TRP A 230 2.72 -4.96 6.87
C TRP A 230 1.78 -4.25 5.90
N GLY A 231 0.85 -4.94 5.27
CA GLY A 231 -0.15 -4.33 4.42
C GLY A 231 -1.55 -4.79 4.76
N LEU A 232 -2.49 -3.85 4.86
CA LEU A 232 -3.91 -4.12 5.08
C LEU A 232 -4.80 -3.52 4.00
N GLY A 233 -5.67 -4.34 3.43
CA GLY A 233 -6.80 -3.93 2.62
C GLY A 233 -8.12 -4.44 3.23
N TYR A 234 -9.23 -4.00 2.67
CA TYR A 234 -10.55 -4.42 3.13
C TYR A 234 -11.50 -4.64 1.97
N TRP A 235 -12.33 -5.68 2.06
CA TRP A 235 -13.40 -5.93 1.09
C TRP A 235 -14.50 -6.80 1.68
N LYS A 236 -15.74 -6.31 1.72
CA LYS A 236 -16.94 -7.09 2.09
C LYS A 236 -16.71 -7.94 3.36
N ASN A 237 -16.51 -7.29 4.51
CA ASN A 237 -16.26 -7.93 5.81
C ASN A 237 -15.03 -8.86 5.89
N ARG A 238 -14.06 -8.69 4.99
CA ARG A 238 -12.77 -9.39 5.05
C ARG A 238 -11.65 -8.36 5.07
N VAL A 239 -10.66 -8.58 5.91
CA VAL A 239 -9.40 -7.87 5.85
C VAL A 239 -8.42 -8.70 5.02
N PHE A 240 -7.80 -8.09 4.03
CA PHE A 240 -6.73 -8.66 3.24
C PHE A 240 -5.43 -8.20 3.85
N ALA A 241 -4.59 -9.14 4.25
CA ALA A 241 -3.33 -8.87 4.92
C ALA A 241 -2.15 -9.45 4.11
N PHE A 242 -1.08 -8.71 4.06
CA PHE A 242 0.10 -9.03 3.25
C PHE A 242 1.35 -8.98 4.12
N SER A 243 2.12 -10.09 4.16
CA SER A 243 3.29 -10.19 5.04
C SER A 243 4.61 -9.94 4.30
N GLU A 244 5.62 -9.53 5.06
CA GLU A 244 7.00 -9.45 4.55
C GLU A 244 7.48 -10.79 3.99
N ALA A 245 7.02 -11.89 4.54
CA ALA A 245 7.36 -13.24 4.08
C ALA A 245 6.70 -13.64 2.74
N GLY A 246 5.97 -12.72 2.09
CA GLY A 246 5.33 -12.95 0.80
C GLY A 246 3.98 -13.65 0.89
N GLN A 247 3.33 -13.66 2.03
CA GLN A 247 2.03 -14.29 2.23
C GLN A 247 0.89 -13.31 1.94
N PHE A 248 -0.17 -13.82 1.34
CA PHE A 248 -1.47 -13.16 1.25
C PHE A 248 -2.44 -13.93 2.15
N VAL A 249 -3.05 -13.24 3.11
CA VAL A 249 -3.90 -13.78 4.16
C VAL A 249 -5.24 -13.05 4.14
N VAL A 250 -6.34 -13.77 4.26
CA VAL A 250 -7.65 -13.18 4.56
C VAL A 250 -7.93 -13.34 6.04
N VAL A 251 -8.20 -12.22 6.71
CA VAL A 251 -8.44 -12.16 8.15
C VAL A 251 -9.93 -11.90 8.42
N ASP A 252 -10.51 -12.73 9.26
CA ASP A 252 -11.90 -12.59 9.73
C ASP A 252 -12.00 -11.40 10.70
N VAL A 253 -12.84 -10.43 10.37
CA VAL A 253 -12.98 -9.17 11.13
C VAL A 253 -13.66 -9.33 12.49
N THR A 254 -14.23 -10.50 12.77
CA THR A 254 -14.93 -10.78 14.05
C THR A 254 -14.00 -11.46 15.04
N THR A 255 -13.16 -12.38 14.54
CA THR A 255 -12.32 -13.24 15.38
C THR A 255 -10.84 -12.87 15.31
N GLY A 256 -10.44 -12.08 14.32
CA GLY A 256 -9.04 -11.79 14.01
C GLY A 256 -8.29 -12.95 13.34
N ALA A 257 -8.91 -14.13 13.19
CA ALA A 257 -8.22 -15.30 12.66
C ALA A 257 -7.92 -15.17 11.17
N GLY A 258 -6.66 -15.40 10.79
CA GLY A 258 -6.19 -15.39 9.42
C GLY A 258 -6.32 -16.75 8.71
N THR A 259 -6.56 -16.69 7.41
CA THR A 259 -6.54 -17.85 6.51
C THR A 259 -5.60 -17.55 5.36
N LEU A 260 -4.58 -18.36 5.17
CA LEU A 260 -3.62 -18.21 4.07
C LEU A 260 -4.33 -18.43 2.72
N VAL A 261 -4.22 -17.45 1.83
CA VAL A 261 -4.67 -17.53 0.43
C VAL A 261 -3.57 -18.09 -0.45
N GLY A 262 -2.35 -17.59 -0.28
CA GLY A 262 -1.19 -18.02 -1.04
C GLY A 262 0.10 -17.38 -0.55
N SER A 263 1.22 -17.84 -1.10
CA SER A 263 2.55 -17.30 -0.81
C SER A 263 3.33 -17.15 -2.10
N GLY A 264 4.17 -16.11 -2.18
CA GLY A 264 5.01 -15.80 -3.31
C GLY A 264 6.37 -15.27 -2.90
N SER A 265 7.13 -14.77 -3.87
CA SER A 265 8.45 -14.18 -3.66
C SER A 265 8.43 -12.68 -3.42
N VAL A 266 7.25 -12.04 -3.52
CA VAL A 266 7.12 -10.61 -3.26
C VAL A 266 7.17 -10.38 -1.76
N ARG A 267 8.09 -9.52 -1.32
CA ARG A 267 8.10 -9.02 0.05
C ARG A 267 7.14 -7.84 0.11
N TRP A 268 6.01 -8.03 0.78
CA TRP A 268 4.99 -7.01 0.88
C TRP A 268 5.36 -5.98 1.95
N TRP A 269 5.18 -4.71 1.62
CA TRP A 269 5.51 -3.58 2.50
C TRP A 269 4.29 -2.79 2.93
N GLY A 270 3.18 -2.86 2.18
CA GLY A 270 1.95 -2.18 2.53
C GLY A 270 0.82 -2.57 1.58
N ALA A 271 -0.38 -2.09 1.90
CA ALA A 271 -1.56 -2.25 1.06
C ALA A 271 -2.51 -1.07 1.23
N ALA A 272 -3.43 -0.90 0.29
CA ALA A 272 -4.40 0.17 0.32
C ALA A 272 -5.74 -0.24 -0.29
N VAL A 273 -6.80 0.38 0.19
CA VAL A 273 -8.12 0.36 -0.43
C VAL A 273 -8.80 1.70 -0.21
N THR A 274 -9.73 2.06 -1.08
CA THR A 274 -10.52 3.27 -0.88
C THR A 274 -11.35 3.20 0.40
N THR A 275 -11.52 4.34 1.06
CA THR A 275 -12.41 4.48 2.23
C THR A 275 -13.87 4.14 1.92
N ARG A 276 -14.24 4.01 0.64
CA ARG A 276 -15.60 3.65 0.16
C ARG A 276 -15.71 2.21 -0.33
N ALA A 277 -14.78 1.33 0.06
CA ALA A 277 -14.88 -0.09 -0.25
C ALA A 277 -16.21 -0.68 0.27
N PRO A 278 -16.84 -1.62 -0.47
CA PRO A 278 -18.10 -2.20 -0.05
C PRO A 278 -17.96 -2.97 1.26
N VAL A 279 -18.94 -2.78 2.18
CA VAL A 279 -18.93 -3.40 3.52
C VAL A 279 -19.81 -4.64 3.62
N VAL A 280 -20.69 -4.87 2.65
CA VAL A 280 -21.59 -6.05 2.57
C VAL A 280 -21.44 -6.74 1.23
N GLU A 281 -21.74 -8.05 1.19
CA GLU A 281 -21.78 -8.85 -0.04
C GLU A 281 -22.94 -8.45 -0.97
#